data_8341d93b86805d4d895d5c2edcfc339a
#
_entry.id   8341d93b86805d4d895d5c2edcfc339a
#
_cell.length_a   1.000
_cell.length_b   1.000
_cell.length_c   1.000
_cell.angle_alpha   90.00
_cell.angle_beta   90.00
_cell.angle_gamma   90.00
#
_symmetry.space_group_name_H-M   'P 1'
#
loop_
_entity.id
_entity.type
_entity.pdbx_description
1 polymer ?
#
loop_
_entity_poly.entity_id
_entity_poly.type
_entity_poly.pdbx_seq_one_letter_code
_entity_poly.pdbx_strand_id
1 'polypeptide(L)'
;MRRIYSVRPTGIRLTALYATIVGCVLLVPFASASDWNYEETHTDARDFAAGGMVHVRLNVGDLRIRRGDSSKIHLTYTIKSRHESNVKDARVDFDVRGNDASLEFHVPTGSNTQIDVELEVPQNTNLDVHEKVGDLRVENVEGDKDLSLGVGDIRIANEHSGYRLVNASTGIGDVNGDGYGETSGWLGKTLKYRGDGKYELRAHVGVGDINLEGK
;
A
#
# COMPACT_ATOMS: atom_id res chain seq x y z
N MET A 1 -75.46 -22.71 -38.42
CA MET A 1 -75.12 -22.28 -37.05
C MET A 1 -73.79 -22.88 -36.65
N ARG A 2 -72.74 -22.16 -36.74
CA ARG A 2 -71.37 -22.51 -36.21
C ARG A 2 -70.86 -21.32 -35.45
N ARG A 3 -70.69 -21.46 -34.12
CA ARG A 3 -70.08 -20.44 -33.25
C ARG A 3 -68.56 -20.49 -33.41
N ILE A 4 -67.95 -19.34 -33.74
CA ILE A 4 -66.52 -19.15 -33.77
C ILE A 4 -66.10 -18.60 -32.42
N TYR A 5 -65.26 -19.35 -31.68
CA TYR A 5 -64.65 -18.88 -30.42
C TYR A 5 -63.35 -18.14 -30.78
N SER A 6 -63.32 -16.86 -30.45
CA SER A 6 -62.11 -16.01 -30.51
C SER A 6 -61.23 -16.31 -29.31
N VAL A 7 -60.03 -16.82 -29.54
CA VAL A 7 -59.00 -16.97 -28.50
C VAL A 7 -58.15 -15.71 -28.52
N ARG A 8 -58.12 -14.98 -27.38
CA ARG A 8 -57.25 -13.85 -27.17
C ARG A 8 -55.88 -14.38 -26.72
N PRO A 9 -54.71 -13.86 -27.25
CA PRO A 9 -53.41 -14.21 -26.72
C PRO A 9 -53.15 -13.47 -25.43
N THR A 10 -52.85 -14.22 -24.36
CA THR A 10 -52.45 -13.74 -23.06
C THR A 10 -51.00 -13.28 -23.16
N GLY A 11 -50.76 -11.99 -23.00
CA GLY A 11 -49.41 -11.41 -22.97
C GLY A 11 -48.62 -11.88 -21.75
N ILE A 12 -47.50 -12.55 -22.02
CA ILE A 12 -46.52 -12.92 -21.01
C ILE A 12 -45.73 -11.66 -20.65
N ARG A 13 -45.96 -11.14 -19.45
CA ARG A 13 -45.11 -10.07 -18.88
C ARG A 13 -43.84 -10.73 -18.35
N LEU A 14 -42.70 -10.46 -19.05
CA LEU A 14 -41.37 -10.79 -18.54
C LEU A 14 -41.03 -9.84 -17.40
N THR A 15 -41.20 -10.29 -16.16
CA THR A 15 -40.64 -9.63 -14.98
C THR A 15 -39.18 -10.00 -14.90
N ALA A 16 -38.32 -9.01 -15.18
CA ALA A 16 -36.87 -9.12 -14.95
C ALA A 16 -36.59 -9.26 -13.46
N LEU A 17 -36.18 -10.46 -13.05
CA LEU A 17 -35.72 -10.75 -11.69
C LEU A 17 -34.30 -10.23 -11.57
N TYR A 18 -34.10 -9.09 -10.90
CA TYR A 18 -32.78 -8.66 -10.46
C TYR A 18 -32.35 -9.56 -9.29
N ALA A 19 -31.45 -10.49 -9.58
CA ALA A 19 -30.78 -11.27 -8.57
C ALA A 19 -29.72 -10.42 -7.92
N THR A 20 -30.01 -9.85 -6.76
CA THR A 20 -29.01 -9.23 -5.89
C THR A 20 -28.17 -10.36 -5.30
N ILE A 21 -26.95 -10.54 -5.82
CA ILE A 21 -25.96 -11.44 -5.21
C ILE A 21 -25.44 -10.74 -3.95
N VAL A 22 -26.04 -11.04 -2.82
CA VAL A 22 -25.45 -10.77 -1.50
C VAL A 22 -24.32 -11.76 -1.32
N GLY A 23 -23.08 -11.30 -1.58
CA GLY A 23 -21.88 -12.06 -1.31
C GLY A 23 -21.76 -12.31 0.20
N CYS A 24 -22.10 -13.51 0.62
CA CYS A 24 -21.84 -13.99 1.97
C CYS A 24 -20.32 -14.19 2.10
N VAL A 25 -19.60 -13.19 2.63
CA VAL A 25 -18.20 -13.32 3.02
C VAL A 25 -18.19 -14.27 4.21
N LEU A 26 -17.80 -15.51 3.96
CA LEU A 26 -17.45 -16.47 5.01
C LEU A 26 -16.18 -15.97 5.69
N LEU A 27 -16.33 -15.28 6.81
CA LEU A 27 -15.26 -15.02 7.78
C LEU A 27 -14.82 -16.37 8.33
N VAL A 28 -13.75 -16.92 7.76
CA VAL A 28 -12.99 -18.00 8.37
C VAL A 28 -12.10 -17.34 9.45
N PRO A 29 -12.33 -17.60 10.73
CA PRO A 29 -11.42 -17.10 11.75
C PRO A 29 -10.12 -17.90 11.65
N PHE A 30 -9.10 -17.35 10.99
CA PHE A 30 -7.74 -17.75 11.26
C PHE A 30 -7.43 -17.27 12.69
N ALA A 31 -7.45 -18.17 13.64
CA ALA A 31 -6.92 -17.92 14.97
C ALA A 31 -5.38 -17.87 14.91
N SER A 32 -4.85 -16.79 14.38
CA SER A 32 -3.51 -16.36 14.72
C SER A 32 -3.65 -15.77 16.13
N ALA A 33 -2.85 -16.26 17.07
CA ALA A 33 -2.73 -15.65 18.38
C ALA A 33 -2.05 -14.29 18.19
N SER A 34 -2.82 -13.29 17.77
CA SER A 34 -2.38 -11.91 17.73
C SER A 34 -2.49 -11.38 19.16
N ASP A 35 -1.42 -10.77 19.68
CA ASP A 35 -1.42 -10.07 20.97
C ASP A 35 -2.39 -8.85 21.00
N TRP A 36 -3.16 -8.64 19.92
CA TRP A 36 -4.10 -7.54 19.73
C TRP A 36 -5.51 -7.96 20.12
N ASN A 37 -6.16 -7.14 20.95
CA ASN A 37 -7.53 -7.39 21.42
C ASN A 37 -8.58 -6.69 20.56
N TYR A 38 -8.17 -5.61 19.89
CA TYR A 38 -9.06 -4.77 19.08
C TYR A 38 -8.41 -4.50 17.74
N GLU A 39 -9.15 -4.78 16.67
CA GLU A 39 -8.75 -4.53 15.29
C GLU A 39 -9.91 -3.85 14.54
N GLU A 40 -9.60 -2.81 13.79
CA GLU A 40 -10.57 -2.11 12.95
C GLU A 40 -9.94 -1.84 11.58
N THR A 41 -10.62 -2.29 10.51
CA THR A 41 -10.15 -2.13 9.13
C THR A 41 -11.01 -1.12 8.39
N HIS A 42 -10.37 -0.20 7.71
CA HIS A 42 -10.98 0.84 6.90
C HIS A 42 -10.47 0.81 5.47
N THR A 43 -11.32 1.26 4.55
CA THR A 43 -10.95 1.42 3.13
C THR A 43 -11.40 2.78 2.63
N ASP A 44 -10.56 3.44 1.83
CA ASP A 44 -10.89 4.68 1.11
C ASP A 44 -10.30 4.63 -0.31
N ALA A 45 -10.88 5.36 -1.24
CA ALA A 45 -10.39 5.45 -2.60
C ALA A 45 -10.57 6.86 -3.15
N ARG A 46 -9.49 7.42 -3.73
CA ARG A 46 -9.47 8.77 -4.27
C ARG A 46 -8.93 8.81 -5.69
N ASP A 47 -9.54 9.61 -6.55
CA ASP A 47 -9.03 9.81 -7.91
C ASP A 47 -7.64 10.47 -7.84
N PHE A 48 -6.68 9.90 -8.60
CA PHE A 48 -5.30 10.35 -8.61
C PHE A 48 -4.66 10.11 -9.97
N ALA A 49 -4.05 11.14 -10.52
CA ALA A 49 -3.42 11.04 -11.84
C ALA A 49 -2.05 10.36 -11.78
N ALA A 50 -1.76 9.51 -12.76
CA ALA A 50 -0.43 8.92 -12.94
C ALA A 50 0.64 10.02 -13.07
N GLY A 51 1.82 9.78 -12.51
CA GLY A 51 2.94 10.75 -12.48
C GLY A 51 2.88 11.72 -11.30
N GLY A 52 1.86 11.64 -10.47
CA GLY A 52 1.76 12.46 -9.26
C GLY A 52 2.69 12.00 -8.13
N MET A 53 2.70 12.75 -7.04
CA MET A 53 3.48 12.50 -5.82
C MET A 53 2.57 12.03 -4.70
N VAL A 54 2.98 10.97 -4.01
CA VAL A 54 2.31 10.46 -2.81
C VAL A 54 3.25 10.57 -1.62
N HIS A 55 2.83 11.35 -0.63
CA HIS A 55 3.51 11.51 0.64
C HIS A 55 2.87 10.63 1.69
N VAL A 56 3.66 9.78 2.36
CA VAL A 56 3.18 8.91 3.43
C VAL A 56 3.99 9.14 4.70
N ARG A 57 3.30 9.33 5.82
CA ARG A 57 3.88 9.48 7.15
C ARG A 57 3.25 8.45 8.09
N LEU A 58 4.02 7.43 8.49
CA LEU A 58 3.59 6.38 9.39
C LEU A 58 4.51 6.31 10.61
N ASN A 59 3.94 6.21 11.80
CA ASN A 59 4.74 6.11 13.02
C ASN A 59 5.11 4.67 13.37
N VAL A 60 4.11 3.78 13.46
CA VAL A 60 4.31 2.37 13.81
C VAL A 60 3.32 1.52 13.03
N GLY A 61 3.82 0.52 12.32
CA GLY A 61 3.02 -0.40 11.53
C GLY A 61 3.77 -0.85 10.28
N ASP A 62 3.17 -1.71 9.50
CA ASP A 62 3.73 -2.19 8.25
C ASP A 62 3.08 -1.46 7.08
N LEU A 63 3.88 -0.99 6.13
CA LEU A 63 3.41 -0.28 4.94
C LEU A 63 3.73 -1.07 3.68
N ARG A 64 2.70 -1.45 2.95
CA ARG A 64 2.83 -2.05 1.64
C ARG A 64 2.26 -1.13 0.57
N ILE A 65 3.09 -0.74 -0.38
CA ILE A 65 2.70 0.05 -1.54
C ILE A 65 2.85 -0.81 -2.78
N ARG A 66 1.78 -0.97 -3.53
CA ARG A 66 1.81 -1.76 -4.76
C ARG A 66 1.14 -1.03 -5.92
N ARG A 67 1.52 -1.41 -7.13
CA ARG A 67 0.85 -0.96 -8.34
C ARG A 67 -0.60 -1.43 -8.35
N GLY A 68 -1.52 -0.50 -8.56
CA GLY A 68 -2.91 -0.74 -8.90
C GLY A 68 -3.19 -0.56 -10.41
N ASP A 69 -4.33 -1.06 -10.86
CA ASP A 69 -4.74 -1.00 -12.27
C ASP A 69 -5.68 0.18 -12.58
N SER A 70 -5.89 1.07 -11.61
CA SER A 70 -6.82 2.20 -11.73
C SER A 70 -6.11 3.55 -11.71
N SER A 71 -6.83 4.61 -12.11
CA SER A 71 -6.43 6.01 -11.90
C SER A 71 -6.86 6.52 -10.54
N LYS A 72 -6.70 5.69 -9.51
CA LYS A 72 -7.06 5.99 -8.13
C LYS A 72 -5.98 5.51 -7.18
N ILE A 73 -5.89 6.16 -6.04
CA ILE A 73 -5.25 5.58 -4.87
C ILE A 73 -6.33 4.81 -4.11
N HIS A 74 -6.07 3.52 -3.85
CA HIS A 74 -6.87 2.71 -2.95
C HIS A 74 -6.09 2.51 -1.66
N LEU A 75 -6.68 2.94 -0.55
CA LEU A 75 -6.12 2.81 0.79
C LEU A 75 -6.93 1.77 1.56
N THR A 76 -6.25 0.78 2.10
CA THR A 76 -6.77 -0.11 3.13
C THR A 76 -5.85 -0.03 4.33
N TYR A 77 -6.40 0.21 5.52
CA TYR A 77 -5.58 0.20 6.73
C TYR A 77 -6.30 -0.49 7.87
N THR A 78 -5.53 -1.16 8.72
CA THR A 78 -6.02 -1.88 9.89
C THR A 78 -5.35 -1.32 11.13
N ILE A 79 -6.14 -0.77 12.03
CA ILE A 79 -5.70 -0.27 13.34
C ILE A 79 -5.77 -1.44 14.32
N LYS A 80 -4.66 -1.73 14.98
CA LYS A 80 -4.53 -2.81 15.96
C LYS A 80 -4.11 -2.25 17.31
N SER A 81 -4.81 -2.60 18.38
CA SER A 81 -4.47 -2.15 19.74
C SER A 81 -4.90 -3.14 20.81
N ARG A 82 -4.27 -3.04 21.99
CA ARG A 82 -4.70 -3.76 23.20
C ARG A 82 -5.87 -3.08 23.90
N HIS A 83 -6.15 -1.81 23.58
CA HIS A 83 -7.20 -1.01 24.19
C HIS A 83 -8.13 -0.41 23.13
N GLU A 84 -9.42 -0.58 23.30
CA GLU A 84 -10.45 -0.07 22.41
C GLU A 84 -10.39 1.46 22.23
N SER A 85 -10.10 2.20 23.29
CA SER A 85 -9.97 3.65 23.25
C SER A 85 -8.91 4.11 22.25
N ASN A 86 -7.79 3.39 22.17
CA ASN A 86 -6.69 3.76 21.26
C ASN A 86 -7.08 3.57 19.78
N VAL A 87 -7.92 2.57 19.47
CA VAL A 87 -8.45 2.39 18.12
C VAL A 87 -9.35 3.56 17.75
N LYS A 88 -10.21 4.01 18.68
CA LYS A 88 -11.12 5.16 18.46
C LYS A 88 -10.38 6.51 18.37
N ASP A 89 -9.23 6.63 19.03
CA ASP A 89 -8.43 7.86 19.06
C ASP A 89 -7.42 7.93 17.90
N ALA A 90 -7.19 6.83 17.19
CA ALA A 90 -6.36 6.82 15.99
C ALA A 90 -7.04 7.59 14.86
N ARG A 91 -6.25 8.34 14.08
CA ARG A 91 -6.72 9.14 12.95
C ARG A 91 -5.88 8.88 11.73
N VAL A 92 -6.52 8.90 10.59
CA VAL A 92 -5.87 8.86 9.28
C VAL A 92 -6.34 10.04 8.47
N ASP A 93 -5.40 10.93 8.15
CA ASP A 93 -5.65 12.06 7.28
C ASP A 93 -5.21 11.67 5.86
N PHE A 94 -6.18 11.55 4.96
CA PHE A 94 -5.95 11.28 3.55
C PHE A 94 -6.47 12.44 2.72
N ASP A 95 -5.60 13.18 2.06
CA ASP A 95 -5.95 14.33 1.23
C ASP A 95 -5.33 14.19 -0.18
N VAL A 96 -6.08 14.59 -1.20
CA VAL A 96 -5.61 14.59 -2.59
C VAL A 96 -5.91 15.94 -3.20
N ARG A 97 -4.86 16.61 -3.70
CA ARG A 97 -4.93 17.91 -4.37
C ARG A 97 -4.25 17.87 -5.72
N GLY A 98 -5.04 17.65 -6.76
CA GLY A 98 -4.51 17.52 -8.12
C GLY A 98 -3.61 16.30 -8.25
N ASN A 99 -2.30 16.52 -8.44
CA ASN A 99 -1.29 15.46 -8.60
C ASN A 99 -0.50 15.20 -7.31
N ASP A 100 -0.97 15.69 -6.18
CA ASP A 100 -0.32 15.54 -4.88
C ASP A 100 -1.29 14.86 -3.91
N ALA A 101 -0.83 13.81 -3.23
CA ALA A 101 -1.59 13.10 -2.22
C ALA A 101 -0.78 13.01 -0.93
N SER A 102 -1.42 13.23 0.21
CA SER A 102 -0.83 13.12 1.54
C SER A 102 -1.63 12.15 2.39
N LEU A 103 -0.91 11.22 3.01
CA LEU A 103 -1.44 10.24 3.96
C LEU A 103 -0.65 10.35 5.26
N GLU A 104 -1.33 10.76 6.34
CA GLU A 104 -0.73 10.85 7.67
C GLU A 104 -1.50 9.98 8.66
N PHE A 105 -0.76 9.11 9.34
CA PHE A 105 -1.31 8.17 10.31
C PHE A 105 -0.93 8.58 11.72
N HIS A 106 -1.95 8.90 12.50
CA HIS A 106 -1.80 9.40 13.88
C HIS A 106 -2.30 8.37 14.88
N VAL A 107 -1.44 7.96 15.78
CA VAL A 107 -1.78 7.10 16.92
C VAL A 107 -1.52 7.83 18.23
N PRO A 108 -2.28 7.55 19.31
CA PRO A 108 -2.03 8.14 20.61
C PRO A 108 -0.61 7.86 21.11
N THR A 109 0.07 8.89 21.60
CA THR A 109 1.44 8.76 22.10
C THR A 109 1.51 7.78 23.28
N GLY A 110 2.47 6.86 23.25
CA GLY A 110 2.66 5.85 24.30
C GLY A 110 1.62 4.73 24.28
N SER A 111 0.75 4.67 23.27
CA SER A 111 -0.18 3.57 23.08
C SER A 111 0.51 2.37 22.44
N ASN A 112 0.11 1.15 22.84
CA ASN A 112 0.45 -0.05 22.09
C ASN A 112 -0.53 -0.17 20.90
N THR A 113 -0.32 0.67 19.89
CA THR A 113 -1.16 0.74 18.69
C THR A 113 -0.29 0.70 17.45
N GLN A 114 -0.66 -0.14 16.51
CA GLN A 114 -0.02 -0.32 15.21
C GLN A 114 -1.07 -0.06 14.12
N ILE A 115 -0.65 0.49 13.00
CA ILE A 115 -1.51 0.64 11.82
C ILE A 115 -0.82 -0.02 10.64
N ASP A 116 -1.37 -1.14 10.19
CA ASP A 116 -0.91 -1.80 8.97
C ASP A 116 -1.63 -1.19 7.77
N VAL A 117 -0.86 -0.82 6.76
CA VAL A 117 -1.34 -0.06 5.60
C VAL A 117 -1.06 -0.80 4.31
N GLU A 118 -2.07 -0.98 3.50
CA GLU A 118 -1.96 -1.40 2.10
C GLU A 118 -2.43 -0.27 1.19
N LEU A 119 -1.52 0.19 0.33
CA LEU A 119 -1.74 1.30 -0.58
C LEU A 119 -1.55 0.85 -2.03
N GLU A 120 -2.61 0.91 -2.84
CA GLU A 120 -2.50 0.73 -4.27
C GLU A 120 -2.44 2.10 -4.94
N VAL A 121 -1.45 2.27 -5.81
CA VAL A 121 -1.24 3.53 -6.54
C VAL A 121 -1.15 3.28 -8.05
N PRO A 122 -1.46 4.27 -8.90
CA PRO A 122 -1.21 4.15 -10.33
C PRO A 122 0.25 3.81 -10.63
N GLN A 123 0.51 3.13 -11.74
CA GLN A 123 1.83 2.60 -12.11
C GLN A 123 2.95 3.64 -11.98
N ASN A 124 2.76 4.82 -12.56
CA ASN A 124 3.76 5.89 -12.56
C ASN A 124 3.48 6.86 -11.41
N THR A 125 3.85 6.48 -10.20
CA THR A 125 3.64 7.31 -9.00
C THR A 125 4.98 7.57 -8.31
N ASN A 126 5.26 8.82 -8.04
CA ASN A 126 6.40 9.20 -7.21
C ASN A 126 6.05 9.04 -5.74
N LEU A 127 6.99 8.55 -4.95
CA LEU A 127 6.79 8.24 -3.54
C LEU A 127 7.75 9.01 -2.65
N ASP A 128 7.23 9.66 -1.61
CA ASP A 128 7.96 10.21 -0.48
C ASP A 128 7.42 9.60 0.81
N VAL A 129 8.15 8.61 1.36
CA VAL A 129 7.69 7.80 2.48
C VAL A 129 8.60 8.00 3.68
N HIS A 130 8.00 8.36 4.81
CA HIS A 130 8.69 8.40 6.10
C HIS A 130 7.95 7.52 7.11
N GLU A 131 8.60 6.46 7.50
CA GLU A 131 8.13 5.51 8.51
C GLU A 131 9.12 5.46 9.67
N LYS A 132 8.63 5.38 10.91
CA LYS A 132 9.52 5.32 12.06
C LYS A 132 9.87 3.90 12.46
N VAL A 133 8.86 3.02 12.56
CA VAL A 133 9.05 1.64 12.99
C VAL A 133 8.07 0.73 12.28
N GLY A 134 8.56 -0.27 11.57
CA GLY A 134 7.78 -1.26 10.81
C GLY A 134 8.54 -1.77 9.61
N ASP A 135 7.85 -2.42 8.71
CA ASP A 135 8.40 -2.93 7.45
C ASP A 135 7.77 -2.22 6.26
N LEU A 136 8.60 -1.63 5.41
CA LEU A 136 8.18 -0.97 4.18
C LEU A 136 8.40 -1.88 2.98
N ARG A 137 7.32 -2.13 2.22
CA ARG A 137 7.39 -2.89 0.97
C ARG A 137 6.83 -2.08 -0.19
N VAL A 138 7.60 -1.96 -1.27
CA VAL A 138 7.19 -1.30 -2.52
C VAL A 138 7.30 -2.29 -3.68
N GLU A 139 6.19 -2.51 -4.40
CA GLU A 139 6.11 -3.54 -5.43
C GLU A 139 5.58 -2.98 -6.76
N ASN A 140 6.38 -3.10 -7.81
CA ASN A 140 6.04 -2.78 -9.21
C ASN A 140 5.50 -1.35 -9.43
N VAL A 141 5.90 -0.40 -8.60
CA VAL A 141 5.56 1.03 -8.76
C VAL A 141 6.72 1.72 -9.48
N GLU A 142 6.45 2.29 -10.64
CA GLU A 142 7.40 3.15 -11.36
C GLU A 142 7.34 4.58 -10.79
N GLY A 143 8.39 5.36 -11.03
CA GLY A 143 8.51 6.73 -10.52
C GLY A 143 9.69 6.91 -9.57
N ASP A 144 9.99 8.16 -9.25
CA ASP A 144 11.01 8.52 -8.27
C ASP A 144 10.57 8.10 -6.86
N LYS A 145 11.53 7.67 -6.04
CA LYS A 145 11.27 7.21 -4.67
C LYS A 145 12.27 7.81 -3.70
N ASP A 146 11.74 8.39 -2.64
CA ASP A 146 12.47 8.80 -1.44
C ASP A 146 11.87 8.10 -0.22
N LEU A 147 12.57 7.09 0.28
CA LEU A 147 12.08 6.18 1.31
C LEU A 147 12.96 6.26 2.53
N SER A 148 12.38 6.58 3.67
CA SER A 148 13.09 6.69 4.96
C SER A 148 12.38 5.88 6.03
N LEU A 149 13.09 4.93 6.64
CA LEU A 149 12.63 4.09 7.72
C LEU A 149 13.58 4.20 8.93
N GLY A 150 13.02 4.40 10.11
CA GLY A 150 13.81 4.48 11.33
C GLY A 150 14.33 3.11 11.76
N VAL A 151 13.43 2.17 12.01
CA VAL A 151 13.75 0.80 12.46
C VAL A 151 12.85 -0.20 11.74
N GLY A 152 13.43 -1.20 11.09
CA GLY A 152 12.76 -2.24 10.31
C GLY A 152 13.39 -2.43 8.94
N ASP A 153 12.75 -3.13 8.05
CA ASP A 153 13.31 -3.48 6.75
C ASP A 153 12.59 -2.78 5.60
N ILE A 154 13.35 -2.33 4.60
CA ILE A 154 12.80 -1.86 3.32
C ILE A 154 12.99 -2.96 2.27
N ARG A 155 11.91 -3.34 1.60
CA ARG A 155 11.94 -4.25 0.47
C ARG A 155 11.34 -3.61 -0.77
N ILE A 156 12.11 -3.57 -1.86
CA ILE A 156 11.70 -2.96 -3.12
C ILE A 156 11.81 -3.99 -4.23
N ALA A 157 10.67 -4.40 -4.78
CA ALA A 157 10.56 -5.34 -5.90
C ALA A 157 10.18 -4.57 -7.17
N ASN A 158 11.17 -4.06 -7.89
CA ASN A 158 11.01 -3.31 -9.13
C ASN A 158 12.07 -3.70 -10.14
N GLU A 159 11.80 -3.48 -11.44
CA GLU A 159 12.82 -3.66 -12.48
C GLU A 159 13.99 -2.68 -12.28
N HIS A 160 15.21 -3.20 -12.18
CA HIS A 160 16.42 -2.37 -12.01
C HIS A 160 16.68 -1.47 -13.22
N SER A 161 16.29 -1.91 -14.41
CA SER A 161 16.41 -1.16 -15.68
C SER A 161 15.65 0.17 -15.68
N GLY A 162 14.64 0.32 -14.82
CA GLY A 162 13.87 1.56 -14.68
C GLY A 162 14.66 2.71 -14.01
N TYR A 163 15.78 2.43 -13.32
CA TYR A 163 16.50 3.41 -12.54
C TYR A 163 17.75 3.94 -13.22
N ARG A 164 17.91 5.27 -13.24
CA ARG A 164 19.16 5.96 -13.60
C ARG A 164 20.10 6.18 -12.42
N LEU A 165 19.55 6.24 -11.22
CA LEU A 165 20.30 6.40 -9.97
C LEU A 165 19.63 5.62 -8.86
N VAL A 166 20.41 4.79 -8.14
CA VAL A 166 19.99 4.20 -6.88
C VAL A 166 20.99 4.57 -5.80
N ASN A 167 20.50 5.05 -4.68
CA ASN A 167 21.29 5.32 -3.48
C ASN A 167 20.55 4.72 -2.28
N ALA A 168 20.99 3.54 -1.84
CA ALA A 168 20.43 2.85 -0.69
C ALA A 168 21.47 2.80 0.44
N SER A 169 21.06 3.11 1.67
CA SER A 169 21.98 3.14 2.81
C SER A 169 21.30 2.72 4.11
N THR A 170 22.05 2.02 4.97
CA THR A 170 21.63 1.70 6.33
C THR A 170 22.58 2.34 7.34
N GLY A 171 22.09 2.72 8.51
CA GLY A 171 22.92 3.14 9.63
C GLY A 171 23.55 1.92 10.32
N ILE A 172 22.75 0.91 10.63
CA ILE A 172 23.14 -0.41 11.15
C ILE A 172 22.34 -1.45 10.39
N GLY A 173 23.01 -2.34 9.64
CA GLY A 173 22.37 -3.42 8.86
C GLY A 173 22.97 -3.54 7.47
N ASP A 174 22.34 -4.35 6.64
CA ASP A 174 22.84 -4.68 5.31
C ASP A 174 21.98 -4.06 4.18
N VAL A 175 22.62 -3.82 3.03
CA VAL A 175 21.95 -3.47 1.78
C VAL A 175 22.22 -4.58 0.78
N ASN A 176 21.19 -5.28 0.36
CA ASN A 176 21.23 -6.33 -0.65
C ASN A 176 20.58 -5.84 -1.93
N GLY A 177 21.28 -5.89 -3.05
CA GLY A 177 20.76 -5.42 -4.33
C GLY A 177 21.25 -6.28 -5.48
N ASP A 178 20.47 -7.31 -5.85
CA ASP A 178 20.75 -8.14 -7.02
C ASP A 178 20.69 -7.28 -8.28
N GLY A 179 21.80 -7.27 -9.05
CA GLY A 179 21.92 -6.47 -10.28
C GLY A 179 22.29 -5.00 -10.09
N TYR A 180 22.37 -4.49 -8.86
CA TYR A 180 22.71 -3.08 -8.58
C TYR A 180 24.19 -2.83 -8.24
N GLY A 181 25.03 -3.86 -8.24
CA GLY A 181 26.45 -3.74 -7.97
C GLY A 181 26.85 -4.04 -6.53
N GLU A 182 28.00 -3.53 -6.09
CA GLU A 182 28.58 -3.86 -4.80
C GLU A 182 28.20 -2.86 -3.71
N THR A 183 28.06 -3.36 -2.50
CA THR A 183 27.84 -2.58 -1.29
C THR A 183 29.16 -2.24 -0.60
N SER A 184 29.20 -1.11 0.08
CA SER A 184 30.35 -0.67 0.87
C SER A 184 29.93 -0.20 2.26
N GLY A 185 30.86 -0.26 3.23
CA GLY A 185 30.61 0.16 4.61
C GLY A 185 30.93 -0.93 5.63
N TRP A 186 31.00 -0.56 6.92
CA TRP A 186 31.40 -1.47 8.00
C TRP A 186 30.23 -1.81 8.97
N LEU A 187 29.63 -0.83 9.62
CA LEU A 187 28.44 -1.00 10.49
C LEU A 187 27.15 -0.83 9.70
N GLY A 188 27.09 0.18 8.87
CA GLY A 188 26.02 0.39 7.90
C GLY A 188 26.58 0.22 6.49
N LYS A 189 25.72 -0.15 5.59
CA LYS A 189 26.05 -0.38 4.19
C LYS A 189 25.52 0.74 3.31
N THR A 190 26.20 0.97 2.21
CA THR A 190 25.75 1.88 1.16
C THR A 190 25.90 1.20 -0.19
N LEU A 191 24.86 1.24 -1.00
CA LEU A 191 24.82 0.82 -2.38
C LEU A 191 24.59 2.06 -3.25
N LYS A 192 25.41 2.23 -4.28
CA LYS A 192 25.23 3.27 -5.30
C LYS A 192 25.26 2.63 -6.67
N TYR A 193 24.21 2.86 -7.43
CA TYR A 193 24.07 2.35 -8.78
C TYR A 193 23.76 3.50 -9.74
N ARG A 194 24.30 3.40 -10.96
CA ARG A 194 24.01 4.27 -12.10
C ARG A 194 23.65 3.42 -13.30
N GLY A 195 22.48 3.65 -13.86
CA GLY A 195 21.97 2.99 -15.05
C GLY A 195 21.43 4.00 -16.06
N ASP A 196 20.82 3.48 -17.11
CA ASP A 196 20.27 4.27 -18.22
C ASP A 196 18.73 4.48 -18.07
N GLY A 197 18.16 4.11 -16.95
CA GLY A 197 16.73 4.25 -16.70
C GLY A 197 16.28 5.70 -16.52
N LYS A 198 15.03 5.88 -16.16
CA LYS A 198 14.37 7.20 -16.03
C LYS A 198 14.34 7.71 -14.59
N TYR A 199 14.18 6.83 -13.61
CA TYR A 199 13.79 7.17 -12.24
C TYR A 199 14.98 7.18 -11.27
N GLU A 200 14.81 7.88 -10.15
CA GLU A 200 15.73 7.85 -9.02
C GLU A 200 15.11 7.10 -7.84
N LEU A 201 15.94 6.32 -7.16
CA LEU A 201 15.60 5.66 -5.90
C LEU A 201 16.59 6.12 -4.83
N ARG A 202 16.06 6.70 -3.76
CA ARG A 202 16.77 6.94 -2.50
C ARG A 202 16.06 6.15 -1.42
N ALA A 203 16.82 5.33 -0.69
CA ALA A 203 16.32 4.54 0.42
C ALA A 203 17.27 4.62 1.60
N HIS A 204 16.74 4.92 2.77
CA HIS A 204 17.52 4.99 3.99
C HIS A 204 16.82 4.25 5.14
N VAL A 205 17.57 3.39 5.85
CA VAL A 205 17.12 2.73 7.08
C VAL A 205 18.09 3.08 8.20
N GLY A 206 17.56 3.49 9.34
CA GLY A 206 18.36 3.74 10.53
C GLY A 206 18.95 2.45 11.10
N VAL A 207 18.09 1.48 11.42
CA VAL A 207 18.47 0.14 11.93
C VAL A 207 17.61 -0.91 11.23
N GLY A 208 18.23 -1.80 10.46
CA GLY A 208 17.58 -2.84 9.66
C GLY A 208 18.16 -2.93 8.26
N ASP A 209 17.54 -3.69 7.40
CA ASP A 209 18.08 -4.05 6.09
C ASP A 209 17.31 -3.40 4.93
N ILE A 210 18.00 -3.20 3.81
CA ILE A 210 17.38 -2.83 2.54
C ILE A 210 17.60 -3.95 1.53
N ASN A 211 16.50 -4.46 0.97
CA ASN A 211 16.52 -5.50 -0.05
C ASN A 211 15.93 -4.94 -1.35
N LEU A 212 16.77 -4.84 -2.39
CA LEU A 212 16.38 -4.45 -3.74
C LEU A 212 16.30 -5.70 -4.61
N GLU A 213 15.10 -6.11 -4.95
CA GLU A 213 14.83 -7.27 -5.80
C GLU A 213 14.67 -6.76 -7.26
N GLY A 214 15.76 -6.83 -8.04
CA GLY A 214 15.74 -6.55 -9.48
C GLY A 214 15.15 -7.74 -10.24
N LYS A 215 14.21 -7.48 -11.15
CA LYS A 215 13.73 -8.45 -12.14
C LYS A 215 14.31 -8.12 -13.49
#